data_9911976db7188deef4d33e0448a0b2a4
#
_entry.id   9911976db7188deef4d33e0448a0b2a4
#
_cell.length_a   1.000
_cell.length_b   1.000
_cell.length_c   1.000
_cell.angle_alpha   90.00
_cell.angle_beta   90.00
_cell.angle_gamma   90.00
#
_symmetry.space_group_name_H-M   'P 1'
#
loop_
_entity.id
_entity.type
_entity.pdbx_description
1 polymer ?
#
loop_
_entity_poly.entity_id
_entity_poly.type
_entity_poly.pdbx_seq_one_letter_code
_entity_poly.pdbx_strand_id
1 'polypeptide(L)'
;MLGWAAGALDELGRPVVGAVEQRRTWNLAGLFRLPTGLGPVWLKVTPHFAADEAAVIGAFAQVDPGLVPRVVGASEGRILLEHVPGEDCWDASAETVDSAVRRLVAAQAAIARSGDGPLAGLADRRASVLAERVRELLDGEVGRELSGEELAAARALVGRWAELEECGLPDTLVHGDFHPGNWRSDGEGPPVVVDFADAHWGNPVLDGQRVCDFLPEAKRAAAARVWADAWSSEVPGCEAARALSVGEPLAHLAYAVRYQEFLDGIEPSERVYHVGDPAAAIRTALRGLR
;
A
#
# COMPACT_ATOMS: atom_id res chain seq x y z
N MET A 1 18.73 0.93 16.86
CA MET A 1 17.68 0.01 16.37
C MET A 1 17.90 -1.45 16.82
N LEU A 2 19.02 -2.10 16.49
CA LEU A 2 19.26 -3.52 16.85
C LEU A 2 19.27 -3.76 18.36
N GLY A 3 19.82 -2.84 19.17
CA GLY A 3 19.80 -2.96 20.63
C GLY A 3 18.37 -2.94 21.21
N TRP A 4 17.48 -2.11 20.65
CA TRP A 4 16.06 -2.14 21.02
C TRP A 4 15.42 -3.49 20.68
N ALA A 5 15.64 -3.98 19.46
CA ALA A 5 15.07 -5.25 19.01
C ALA A 5 15.53 -6.43 19.88
N ALA A 6 16.82 -6.48 20.22
CA ALA A 6 17.37 -7.50 21.12
C ALA A 6 16.73 -7.41 22.52
N GLY A 7 16.65 -6.21 23.11
CA GLY A 7 16.02 -6.00 24.41
C GLY A 7 14.55 -6.42 24.44
N ALA A 8 13.76 -6.00 23.42
CA ALA A 8 12.36 -6.38 23.32
C ALA A 8 12.16 -7.91 23.16
N LEU A 9 13.05 -8.58 22.42
CA LEU A 9 13.02 -10.04 22.29
C LEU A 9 13.46 -10.75 23.58
N ASP A 10 14.45 -10.22 24.31
CA ASP A 10 14.88 -10.75 25.61
C ASP A 10 13.73 -10.68 26.65
N GLU A 11 13.00 -9.57 26.71
CA GLU A 11 11.83 -9.40 27.59
C GLU A 11 10.71 -10.41 27.29
N LEU A 12 10.60 -10.86 26.02
CA LEU A 12 9.66 -11.88 25.59
C LEU A 12 10.18 -13.33 25.75
N GLY A 13 11.37 -13.50 26.33
CA GLY A 13 12.02 -14.80 26.46
C GLY A 13 12.48 -15.41 25.13
N ARG A 14 12.74 -14.58 24.13
CA ARG A 14 13.16 -14.97 22.78
C ARG A 14 14.52 -14.33 22.40
N PRO A 15 15.60 -14.56 23.15
CA PRO A 15 16.86 -13.92 22.89
C PRO A 15 17.40 -14.22 21.48
N VAL A 16 18.12 -13.25 20.92
CA VAL A 16 18.82 -13.42 19.66
C VAL A 16 19.98 -14.42 19.87
N VAL A 17 20.01 -15.51 19.11
CA VAL A 17 20.96 -16.63 19.32
C VAL A 17 22.04 -16.74 18.25
N GLY A 18 22.18 -15.77 17.35
CA GLY A 18 23.17 -15.78 16.27
C GLY A 18 23.39 -14.43 15.64
N ALA A 19 24.09 -14.42 14.50
CA ALA A 19 24.33 -13.19 13.77
C ALA A 19 23.03 -12.62 13.16
N VAL A 20 22.81 -11.32 13.34
CA VAL A 20 21.73 -10.59 12.67
C VAL A 20 22.10 -10.42 11.19
N GLU A 21 21.18 -10.78 10.32
CA GLU A 21 21.34 -10.64 8.88
C GLU A 21 20.64 -9.37 8.38
N GLN A 22 21.38 -8.44 7.81
CA GLN A 22 20.80 -7.33 7.05
C GLN A 22 20.37 -7.86 5.67
N ARG A 23 19.06 -7.85 5.38
CA ARG A 23 18.50 -8.44 4.13
C ARG A 23 18.29 -7.39 3.06
N ARG A 24 17.79 -6.24 3.44
CA ARG A 24 17.57 -5.09 2.54
C ARG A 24 17.69 -3.78 3.33
N THR A 25 18.31 -2.80 2.74
CA THR A 25 18.30 -1.41 3.23
C THR A 25 18.24 -0.50 2.03
N TRP A 26 17.27 0.37 2.01
CA TRP A 26 17.07 1.39 1.01
C TRP A 26 16.35 2.60 1.66
N ASN A 27 16.06 3.65 0.90
CA ASN A 27 15.54 4.92 1.45
C ASN A 27 14.21 4.79 2.22
N LEU A 28 13.45 3.73 1.99
CA LEU A 28 12.14 3.52 2.61
C LEU A 28 12.12 2.50 3.75
N ALA A 29 13.14 1.63 3.86
CA ALA A 29 13.15 0.63 4.92
C ALA A 29 14.53 0.01 5.15
N GLY A 30 14.80 -0.33 6.41
CA GLY A 30 15.83 -1.31 6.79
C GLY A 30 15.18 -2.60 7.25
N LEU A 31 15.54 -3.73 6.62
CA LEU A 31 15.00 -5.04 6.94
C LEU A 31 16.10 -5.98 7.44
N PHE A 32 15.93 -6.50 8.66
CA PHE A 32 16.89 -7.36 9.34
C PHE A 32 16.21 -8.64 9.81
N ARG A 33 16.90 -9.77 9.63
CA ARG A 33 16.48 -11.07 10.14
C ARG A 33 17.27 -11.38 11.42
N LEU A 34 16.56 -11.58 12.52
CA LEU A 34 17.09 -11.89 13.83
C LEU A 34 16.81 -13.37 14.14
N PRO A 35 17.85 -14.24 14.23
CA PRO A 35 17.64 -15.63 14.61
C PRO A 35 17.32 -15.71 16.11
N THR A 36 16.25 -16.44 16.47
CA THR A 36 15.90 -16.76 17.86
C THR A 36 15.71 -18.26 18.03
N GLY A 37 15.69 -18.75 19.28
CA GLY A 37 15.46 -20.16 19.57
C GLY A 37 14.07 -20.68 19.17
N LEU A 38 13.10 -19.78 18.92
CA LEU A 38 11.73 -20.09 18.50
C LEU A 38 11.47 -19.79 17.01
N GLY A 39 12.52 -19.67 16.21
CA GLY A 39 12.44 -19.25 14.82
C GLY A 39 12.85 -17.79 14.60
N PRO A 40 13.08 -17.38 13.35
CA PRO A 40 13.53 -16.02 13.06
C PRO A 40 12.43 -15.00 13.29
N VAL A 41 12.83 -13.80 13.72
CA VAL A 41 12.00 -12.61 13.81
C VAL A 41 12.56 -11.56 12.84
N TRP A 42 11.70 -10.77 12.24
CA TRP A 42 12.07 -9.70 11.34
C TRP A 42 11.95 -8.36 12.02
N LEU A 43 13.02 -7.58 12.02
CA LEU A 43 12.99 -6.16 12.35
C LEU A 43 12.84 -5.37 11.05
N LYS A 44 11.80 -4.59 10.93
CA LYS A 44 11.65 -3.56 9.90
C LYS A 44 11.76 -2.18 10.55
N VAL A 45 12.50 -1.30 9.91
CA VAL A 45 12.67 0.10 10.34
C VAL A 45 12.25 0.97 9.17
N THR A 46 11.33 1.89 9.38
CA THR A 46 10.78 2.77 8.37
C THR A 46 11.06 4.24 8.69
N PRO A 47 11.11 5.13 7.68
CA PRO A 47 11.24 6.56 7.91
C PRO A 47 9.98 7.14 8.57
N HIS A 48 10.11 8.34 9.13
CA HIS A 48 9.05 9.03 9.87
C HIS A 48 7.80 9.38 9.03
N PHE A 49 7.89 9.38 7.71
CA PHE A 49 6.78 9.64 6.81
C PHE A 49 6.02 8.36 6.37
N ALA A 50 6.49 7.19 6.76
CA ALA A 50 5.78 5.93 6.55
C ALA A 50 4.63 5.78 7.56
N ALA A 51 3.63 4.98 7.22
CA ALA A 51 2.55 4.63 8.13
C ALA A 51 3.07 3.88 9.36
N ASP A 52 2.36 3.98 10.49
CA ASP A 52 2.58 3.09 11.64
C ASP A 52 2.08 1.68 11.28
N GLU A 53 3.00 0.86 10.77
CA GLU A 53 2.69 -0.50 10.34
C GLU A 53 2.13 -1.37 11.46
N ALA A 54 2.51 -1.14 12.72
CA ALA A 54 1.99 -1.93 13.83
C ALA A 54 0.51 -1.66 14.08
N ALA A 55 0.11 -0.40 14.02
CA ALA A 55 -1.29 -0.01 14.13
C ALA A 55 -2.12 -0.53 12.95
N VAL A 56 -1.60 -0.40 11.72
CA VAL A 56 -2.25 -0.88 10.50
C VAL A 56 -2.42 -2.41 10.51
N ILE A 57 -1.35 -3.16 10.77
CA ILE A 57 -1.38 -4.62 10.89
C ILE A 57 -2.35 -5.05 12.00
N GLY A 58 -2.34 -4.34 13.13
CA GLY A 58 -3.27 -4.58 14.23
C GLY A 58 -4.74 -4.45 13.83
N ALA A 59 -5.08 -3.43 13.04
CA ALA A 59 -6.44 -3.24 12.54
C ALA A 59 -6.89 -4.36 11.60
N PHE A 60 -6.04 -4.75 10.64
CA PHE A 60 -6.33 -5.90 9.77
C PHE A 60 -6.40 -7.23 10.55
N ALA A 61 -5.50 -7.44 11.53
CA ALA A 61 -5.48 -8.65 12.34
C ALA A 61 -6.72 -8.84 13.21
N GLN A 62 -7.40 -7.75 13.60
CA GLN A 62 -8.69 -7.83 14.31
C GLN A 62 -9.80 -8.42 13.43
N VAL A 63 -9.73 -8.23 12.13
CA VAL A 63 -10.71 -8.77 11.17
C VAL A 63 -10.28 -10.15 10.66
N ASP A 64 -9.05 -10.27 10.20
CA ASP A 64 -8.48 -11.52 9.68
C ASP A 64 -7.02 -11.66 10.12
N PRO A 65 -6.76 -12.34 11.25
CA PRO A 65 -5.40 -12.51 11.76
C PRO A 65 -4.48 -13.32 10.84
N GLY A 66 -5.05 -14.08 9.89
CA GLY A 66 -4.28 -14.84 8.90
C GLY A 66 -3.91 -14.02 7.67
N LEU A 67 -4.48 -12.82 7.48
CA LEU A 67 -4.18 -11.95 6.34
C LEU A 67 -2.81 -11.26 6.47
N VAL A 68 -2.37 -11.01 7.69
CA VAL A 68 -1.21 -10.16 8.00
C VAL A 68 -0.19 -10.88 8.88
N PRO A 69 1.09 -10.46 8.90
CA PRO A 69 2.08 -11.04 9.80
C PRO A 69 1.75 -10.73 11.26
N ARG A 70 2.13 -11.62 12.15
CA ARG A 70 2.00 -11.37 13.59
C ARG A 70 3.03 -10.36 14.05
N VAL A 71 2.58 -9.32 14.74
CA VAL A 71 3.45 -8.34 15.40
C VAL A 71 3.97 -8.93 16.72
N VAL A 72 5.29 -8.94 16.89
CA VAL A 72 5.98 -9.39 18.11
C VAL A 72 6.23 -8.22 19.05
N GLY A 73 6.54 -7.06 18.50
CA GLY A 73 6.77 -5.82 19.24
C GLY A 73 6.87 -4.63 18.30
N ALA A 74 6.61 -3.45 18.81
CA ALA A 74 6.68 -2.22 18.03
C ALA A 74 7.16 -1.04 18.88
N SER A 75 7.74 -0.07 18.20
CA SER A 75 8.10 1.24 18.72
C SER A 75 8.11 2.22 17.55
N GLU A 76 8.16 3.51 17.81
CA GLU A 76 8.17 4.52 16.76
C GLU A 76 9.18 4.22 15.64
N GLY A 77 8.69 4.14 14.41
CA GLY A 77 9.47 3.85 13.20
C GLY A 77 10.10 2.45 13.12
N ARG A 78 9.67 1.49 13.95
CA ARG A 78 10.21 0.12 13.94
C ARG A 78 9.22 -0.92 14.45
N ILE A 79 9.25 -2.09 13.82
CA ILE A 79 8.37 -3.20 14.14
C ILE A 79 9.14 -4.53 14.10
N LEU A 80 8.79 -5.40 15.03
CA LEU A 80 9.22 -6.80 15.05
C LEU A 80 8.07 -7.68 14.58
N LEU A 81 8.32 -8.47 13.56
CA LEU A 81 7.33 -9.35 12.93
C LEU A 81 7.78 -10.80 13.04
N GLU A 82 6.82 -11.69 13.28
CA GLU A 82 7.07 -13.13 13.09
C GLU A 82 7.49 -13.40 11.64
N HIS A 83 8.30 -14.44 11.47
CA HIS A 83 8.64 -14.92 10.14
C HIS A 83 7.41 -15.47 9.44
N VAL A 84 7.10 -14.92 8.28
CA VAL A 84 6.12 -15.47 7.34
C VAL A 84 6.88 -16.39 6.38
N PRO A 85 6.60 -17.70 6.38
CA PRO A 85 7.27 -18.66 5.50
C PRO A 85 6.92 -18.42 4.02
N GLY A 86 7.66 -19.08 3.14
CA GLY A 86 7.45 -19.02 1.71
C GLY A 86 8.18 -17.85 1.01
N GLU A 87 7.77 -17.57 -0.22
CA GLU A 87 8.37 -16.57 -1.11
C GLU A 87 7.34 -15.52 -1.51
N ASP A 88 7.78 -14.47 -2.21
CA ASP A 88 6.86 -13.53 -2.83
C ASP A 88 6.05 -14.21 -3.95
N CYS A 89 4.93 -13.58 -4.32
CA CYS A 89 3.95 -14.19 -5.22
C CYS A 89 3.98 -13.61 -6.65
N TRP A 90 5.14 -13.17 -7.16
CA TRP A 90 5.22 -12.61 -8.52
C TRP A 90 4.63 -13.53 -9.58
N ASP A 91 4.82 -14.85 -9.45
CA ASP A 91 4.27 -15.86 -10.35
C ASP A 91 2.94 -16.46 -9.87
N ALA A 92 2.23 -15.76 -8.96
CA ALA A 92 0.99 -16.23 -8.34
C ALA A 92 0.03 -16.86 -9.34
N SER A 93 -0.56 -18.00 -8.96
CA SER A 93 -1.68 -18.61 -9.67
C SER A 93 -2.92 -17.71 -9.64
N ALA A 94 -3.88 -17.97 -10.50
CA ALA A 94 -5.17 -17.25 -10.46
C ALA A 94 -5.87 -17.43 -9.11
N GLU A 95 -5.75 -18.61 -8.50
CA GLU A 95 -6.32 -18.94 -7.18
C GLU A 95 -5.65 -18.13 -6.06
N THR A 96 -4.33 -18.00 -6.10
CA THR A 96 -3.58 -17.17 -5.14
C THR A 96 -3.99 -15.70 -5.24
N VAL A 97 -4.13 -15.18 -6.47
CA VAL A 97 -4.60 -13.81 -6.71
C VAL A 97 -6.03 -13.63 -6.20
N ASP A 98 -6.94 -14.55 -6.53
CA ASP A 98 -8.33 -14.52 -6.06
C ASP A 98 -8.39 -14.50 -4.53
N SER A 99 -7.65 -15.39 -3.87
CA SER A 99 -7.59 -15.48 -2.41
C SER A 99 -7.07 -14.20 -1.77
N ALA A 100 -5.94 -13.65 -2.24
CA ALA A 100 -5.36 -12.42 -1.70
C ALA A 100 -6.31 -11.23 -1.83
N VAL A 101 -6.88 -11.06 -3.03
CA VAL A 101 -7.77 -9.94 -3.33
C VAL A 101 -9.06 -10.00 -2.51
N ARG A 102 -9.73 -11.16 -2.48
CA ARG A 102 -11.00 -11.30 -1.71
C ARG A 102 -10.80 -11.10 -0.23
N ARG A 103 -9.71 -11.62 0.34
CA ARG A 103 -9.43 -11.46 1.76
C ARG A 103 -9.13 -10.01 2.13
N LEU A 104 -8.33 -9.30 1.32
CA LEU A 104 -8.09 -7.88 1.57
C LEU A 104 -9.39 -7.08 1.46
N VAL A 105 -10.20 -7.29 0.41
CA VAL A 105 -11.48 -6.59 0.21
C VAL A 105 -12.43 -6.85 1.38
N ALA A 106 -12.57 -8.10 1.83
CA ALA A 106 -13.41 -8.43 2.99
C ALA A 106 -12.96 -7.72 4.26
N ALA A 107 -11.63 -7.67 4.50
CA ALA A 107 -11.07 -6.97 5.65
C ALA A 107 -11.28 -5.45 5.56
N GLN A 108 -11.03 -4.85 4.40
CA GLN A 108 -11.28 -3.42 4.15
C GLN A 108 -12.74 -3.05 4.33
N ALA A 109 -13.65 -3.84 3.78
CA ALA A 109 -15.08 -3.63 3.93
C ALA A 109 -15.54 -3.76 5.39
N ALA A 110 -14.99 -4.70 6.15
CA ALA A 110 -15.26 -4.83 7.58
C ALA A 110 -14.77 -3.61 8.38
N ILE A 111 -13.56 -3.12 8.09
CA ILE A 111 -13.01 -1.90 8.71
C ILE A 111 -13.87 -0.67 8.36
N ALA A 112 -14.31 -0.53 7.11
CA ALA A 112 -15.21 0.56 6.73
C ALA A 112 -16.54 0.50 7.49
N ARG A 113 -17.08 -0.69 7.72
CA ARG A 113 -18.36 -0.90 8.45
C ARG A 113 -18.24 -0.69 9.96
N SER A 114 -17.04 -0.80 10.57
CA SER A 114 -16.87 -0.57 12.01
C SER A 114 -17.21 0.87 12.40
N GLY A 115 -17.00 1.82 11.50
CA GLY A 115 -17.27 3.24 11.75
C GLY A 115 -16.23 3.93 12.64
N ASP A 116 -15.13 3.25 12.98
CA ASP A 116 -14.07 3.79 13.86
C ASP A 116 -13.27 4.93 13.20
N GLY A 117 -13.38 5.05 11.87
CA GLY A 117 -12.64 6.06 11.10
C GLY A 117 -11.15 5.76 10.95
N PRO A 118 -10.36 6.75 10.51
CA PRO A 118 -8.94 6.56 10.26
C PRO A 118 -8.15 6.37 11.56
N LEU A 119 -7.11 5.53 11.51
CA LEU A 119 -6.15 5.38 12.59
C LEU A 119 -5.39 6.70 12.82
N ALA A 120 -5.04 6.98 14.07
CA ALA A 120 -4.29 8.18 14.42
C ALA A 120 -2.95 8.24 13.66
N GLY A 121 -2.65 9.40 13.07
CA GLY A 121 -1.42 9.60 12.31
C GLY A 121 -1.39 8.97 10.92
N LEU A 122 -2.46 8.28 10.50
CA LEU A 122 -2.54 7.72 9.15
C LEU A 122 -2.80 8.84 8.12
N ALA A 123 -2.12 8.77 6.98
CA ALA A 123 -2.30 9.73 5.90
C ALA A 123 -3.75 9.70 5.39
N ASP A 124 -4.37 10.87 5.25
CA ASP A 124 -5.68 11.03 4.62
C ASP A 124 -5.50 11.17 3.11
N ARG A 125 -5.99 10.19 2.37
CA ARG A 125 -5.96 10.13 0.90
C ARG A 125 -7.34 9.89 0.31
N ARG A 126 -8.38 10.40 0.97
CA ARG A 126 -9.72 10.43 0.40
C ARG A 126 -9.74 11.24 -0.89
N ALA A 127 -10.70 10.97 -1.74
CA ALA A 127 -10.81 11.58 -3.08
C ALA A 127 -10.70 13.10 -3.07
N SER A 128 -11.40 13.78 -2.17
CA SER A 128 -11.36 15.24 -2.03
C SER A 128 -9.97 15.77 -1.62
N VAL A 129 -9.27 15.07 -0.70
CA VAL A 129 -7.92 15.43 -0.25
C VAL A 129 -6.91 15.21 -1.38
N LEU A 130 -6.98 14.08 -2.08
CA LEU A 130 -6.11 13.82 -3.22
C LEU A 130 -6.33 14.82 -4.35
N ALA A 131 -7.58 15.19 -4.63
CA ALA A 131 -7.89 16.22 -5.63
C ALA A 131 -7.21 17.55 -5.30
N GLU A 132 -7.19 17.95 -4.03
CA GLU A 132 -6.50 19.18 -3.59
C GLU A 132 -4.99 19.06 -3.70
N ARG A 133 -4.41 17.95 -3.20
CA ARG A 133 -2.97 17.68 -3.30
C ARG A 133 -2.47 17.65 -4.73
N VAL A 134 -3.23 17.06 -5.65
CA VAL A 134 -2.89 17.07 -7.09
C VAL A 134 -2.92 18.48 -7.64
N ARG A 135 -3.89 19.34 -7.26
CA ARG A 135 -3.90 20.77 -7.67
C ARG A 135 -2.64 21.49 -7.18
N GLU A 136 -2.28 21.28 -5.89
CA GLU A 136 -1.05 21.87 -5.33
C GLU A 136 0.20 21.45 -6.13
N LEU A 137 0.32 20.16 -6.49
CA LEU A 137 1.42 19.65 -7.33
C LEU A 137 1.45 20.35 -8.70
N LEU A 138 0.28 20.45 -9.35
CA LEU A 138 0.16 21.05 -10.69
C LEU A 138 0.40 22.56 -10.70
N ASP A 139 0.19 23.23 -9.58
CA ASP A 139 0.49 24.66 -9.42
C ASP A 139 1.95 24.90 -8.96
N GLY A 140 2.64 23.85 -8.51
CA GLY A 140 4.02 23.89 -8.03
C GLY A 140 5.09 23.62 -9.09
N GLU A 141 6.23 23.10 -8.64
CA GLU A 141 7.39 22.80 -9.51
C GLU A 141 7.08 21.65 -10.48
N VAL A 142 6.38 20.63 -10.04
CA VAL A 142 5.98 19.50 -10.88
C VAL A 142 5.18 19.95 -12.09
N GLY A 143 4.26 20.92 -11.91
CA GLY A 143 3.49 21.47 -13.03
C GLY A 143 4.35 22.20 -14.06
N ARG A 144 5.51 22.75 -13.68
CA ARG A 144 6.46 23.41 -14.60
C ARG A 144 7.24 22.42 -15.47
N GLU A 145 7.32 21.16 -15.05
CA GLU A 145 7.95 20.06 -15.82
C GLU A 145 7.02 19.54 -16.93
N LEU A 146 5.73 19.86 -16.88
CA LEU A 146 4.72 19.42 -17.85
C LEU A 146 4.60 20.41 -19.00
N SER A 147 4.30 19.92 -20.20
CA SER A 147 3.88 20.80 -21.29
C SER A 147 2.53 21.45 -20.99
N GLY A 148 2.20 22.53 -21.70
CA GLY A 148 0.89 23.19 -21.53
C GLY A 148 -0.31 22.26 -21.78
N GLU A 149 -0.18 21.32 -22.74
CA GLU A 149 -1.20 20.31 -23.05
C GLU A 149 -1.29 19.26 -21.92
N GLU A 150 -0.17 18.75 -21.43
CA GLU A 150 -0.12 17.79 -20.31
C GLU A 150 -0.73 18.42 -19.05
N LEU A 151 -0.35 19.67 -18.74
CA LEU A 151 -0.87 20.38 -17.56
C LEU A 151 -2.39 20.59 -17.65
N ALA A 152 -2.91 21.01 -18.82
CA ALA A 152 -4.34 21.19 -19.03
C ALA A 152 -5.10 19.87 -18.89
N ALA A 153 -4.58 18.78 -19.47
CA ALA A 153 -5.18 17.46 -19.38
C ALA A 153 -5.14 16.91 -17.94
N ALA A 154 -4.03 17.10 -17.21
CA ALA A 154 -3.92 16.68 -15.81
C ALA A 154 -4.92 17.46 -14.92
N ARG A 155 -5.10 18.76 -15.13
CA ARG A 155 -6.11 19.56 -14.43
C ARG A 155 -7.54 19.09 -14.71
N ALA A 156 -7.83 18.67 -15.94
CA ALA A 156 -9.14 18.11 -16.28
C ALA A 156 -9.42 16.77 -15.54
N LEU A 157 -8.38 15.93 -15.36
CA LEU A 157 -8.50 14.68 -14.60
C LEU A 157 -8.88 14.90 -13.15
N VAL A 158 -8.48 16.01 -12.53
CA VAL A 158 -8.81 16.28 -11.11
C VAL A 158 -10.32 16.26 -10.86
N GLY A 159 -11.14 16.64 -11.85
CA GLY A 159 -12.61 16.58 -11.73
C GLY A 159 -13.16 15.16 -11.58
N ARG A 160 -12.44 14.14 -12.05
CA ARG A 160 -12.90 12.75 -12.03
C ARG A 160 -12.87 12.10 -10.63
N TRP A 161 -12.24 12.76 -9.65
CA TRP A 161 -12.33 12.28 -8.26
C TRP A 161 -13.78 12.26 -7.75
N ALA A 162 -14.63 13.24 -8.17
CA ALA A 162 -16.05 13.21 -7.84
C ALA A 162 -16.79 12.03 -8.51
N GLU A 163 -16.43 11.69 -9.76
CA GLU A 163 -16.99 10.51 -10.44
C GLU A 163 -16.62 9.20 -9.71
N LEU A 164 -15.43 9.14 -9.09
CA LEU A 164 -15.02 7.99 -8.29
C LEU A 164 -15.85 7.87 -7.00
N GLU A 165 -16.15 8.99 -6.33
CA GLU A 165 -17.00 9.00 -5.14
C GLU A 165 -18.44 8.52 -5.47
N GLU A 166 -18.97 8.89 -6.65
CA GLU A 166 -20.28 8.43 -7.13
C GLU A 166 -20.37 6.90 -7.30
N CYS A 167 -19.24 6.20 -7.45
CA CYS A 167 -19.25 4.74 -7.55
C CYS A 167 -19.65 4.04 -6.24
N GLY A 168 -19.74 4.75 -5.12
CA GLY A 168 -20.30 4.26 -3.86
C GLY A 168 -19.43 3.29 -3.08
N LEU A 169 -18.11 3.22 -3.35
CA LEU A 169 -17.17 2.51 -2.51
C LEU A 169 -16.87 3.34 -1.25
N PRO A 170 -16.87 2.73 -0.05
CA PRO A 170 -16.53 3.44 1.18
C PRO A 170 -15.04 3.74 1.27
N ASP A 171 -14.67 4.87 1.88
CA ASP A 171 -13.32 5.06 2.36
C ASP A 171 -12.99 4.06 3.47
N THR A 172 -11.77 3.54 3.44
CA THR A 172 -11.31 2.50 4.36
C THR A 172 -9.80 2.56 4.55
N LEU A 173 -9.28 1.61 5.32
CA LEU A 173 -7.84 1.38 5.45
C LEU A 173 -7.31 0.71 4.17
N VAL A 174 -6.53 1.45 3.41
CA VAL A 174 -5.91 1.02 2.14
C VAL A 174 -4.48 0.59 2.42
N HIS A 175 -4.04 -0.52 1.81
CA HIS A 175 -2.66 -1.00 1.91
C HIS A 175 -1.66 -0.03 1.26
N GLY A 176 -2.02 0.52 0.10
CA GLY A 176 -1.25 1.52 -0.63
C GLY A 176 -0.19 0.97 -1.57
N ASP A 177 0.26 -0.27 -1.37
CA ASP A 177 1.21 -0.98 -2.23
C ASP A 177 0.83 -2.46 -2.42
N PHE A 178 -0.44 -2.74 -2.66
CA PHE A 178 -1.00 -4.09 -2.73
C PHE A 178 -0.67 -4.76 -4.07
N HIS A 179 0.40 -5.53 -4.11
CA HIS A 179 0.83 -6.28 -5.30
C HIS A 179 1.50 -7.61 -4.92
N PRO A 180 1.66 -8.56 -5.87
CA PRO A 180 2.19 -9.90 -5.58
C PRO A 180 3.56 -9.96 -4.91
N GLY A 181 4.40 -8.94 -5.08
CA GLY A 181 5.69 -8.83 -4.38
C GLY A 181 5.58 -8.58 -2.89
N ASN A 182 4.41 -8.11 -2.43
CA ASN A 182 4.08 -7.88 -1.02
C ASN A 182 3.15 -8.96 -0.46
N TRP A 183 3.02 -10.12 -1.14
CA TRP A 183 2.33 -11.30 -0.64
C TRP A 183 3.35 -12.41 -0.40
N ARG A 184 3.20 -13.14 0.70
CA ARG A 184 4.07 -14.27 1.06
C ARG A 184 3.25 -15.55 1.08
N SER A 185 3.71 -16.59 0.40
CA SER A 185 3.07 -17.90 0.38
C SER A 185 4.11 -19.01 0.37
N ASP A 186 3.85 -20.05 1.15
CA ASP A 186 4.58 -21.33 1.12
C ASP A 186 3.82 -22.41 0.32
N GLY A 187 2.67 -22.06 -0.26
CA GLY A 187 1.81 -22.98 -0.99
C GLY A 187 0.83 -23.79 -0.14
N GLU A 188 0.91 -23.72 1.19
CA GLU A 188 0.07 -24.50 2.11
C GLU A 188 -1.24 -23.79 2.49
N GLY A 189 -1.42 -22.52 2.08
CA GLY A 189 -2.59 -21.74 2.46
C GLY A 189 -2.72 -20.42 1.72
N PRO A 190 -3.68 -19.58 2.11
CA PRO A 190 -3.83 -18.26 1.54
C PRO A 190 -2.59 -17.41 1.81
N PRO A 191 -2.21 -16.51 0.88
CA PRO A 191 -1.05 -15.66 1.06
C PRO A 191 -1.25 -14.67 2.23
N VAL A 192 -0.14 -14.36 2.90
CA VAL A 192 -0.05 -13.31 3.93
C VAL A 192 0.43 -12.03 3.27
N VAL A 193 -0.27 -10.93 3.50
CA VAL A 193 0.07 -9.60 3.00
C VAL A 193 1.06 -8.93 3.93
N VAL A 194 2.12 -8.36 3.38
CA VAL A 194 3.22 -7.70 4.11
C VAL A 194 3.50 -6.32 3.54
N ASP A 195 4.29 -5.51 4.24
CA ASP A 195 4.73 -4.17 3.81
C ASP A 195 3.60 -3.13 3.76
N PHE A 196 3.13 -2.73 4.93
CA PHE A 196 2.08 -1.73 5.11
C PHE A 196 2.60 -0.29 5.28
N ALA A 197 3.85 -0.01 4.90
CA ALA A 197 4.48 1.31 5.06
C ALA A 197 3.77 2.43 4.29
N ASP A 198 3.06 2.09 3.21
CA ASP A 198 2.30 3.02 2.37
C ASP A 198 0.80 3.08 2.70
N ALA A 199 0.40 2.43 3.79
CA ALA A 199 -1.00 2.40 4.19
C ALA A 199 -1.55 3.80 4.47
N HIS A 200 -2.83 3.99 4.13
CA HIS A 200 -3.50 5.27 4.28
C HIS A 200 -5.02 5.07 4.39
N TRP A 201 -5.73 6.12 4.77
CA TRP A 201 -7.18 6.14 4.74
C TRP A 201 -7.69 6.74 3.44
N GLY A 202 -8.52 6.02 2.69
CA GLY A 202 -9.04 6.50 1.41
C GLY A 202 -9.82 5.47 0.61
N ASN A 203 -10.01 5.74 -0.67
CA ASN A 203 -10.78 4.87 -1.55
C ASN A 203 -9.99 3.59 -1.89
N PRO A 204 -10.56 2.40 -1.68
CA PRO A 204 -9.90 1.11 -1.90
C PRO A 204 -9.55 0.82 -3.37
N VAL A 205 -10.06 1.61 -4.31
CA VAL A 205 -9.72 1.46 -5.73
C VAL A 205 -8.22 1.55 -5.98
N LEU A 206 -7.47 2.27 -5.11
CA LEU A 206 -6.02 2.39 -5.23
C LEU A 206 -5.32 1.03 -5.08
N ASP A 207 -5.78 0.16 -4.17
CA ASP A 207 -5.28 -1.21 -4.07
C ASP A 207 -5.73 -2.08 -5.25
N GLY A 208 -6.95 -1.89 -5.74
CA GLY A 208 -7.46 -2.56 -6.93
C GLY A 208 -6.63 -2.25 -8.18
N GLN A 209 -6.24 -0.99 -8.37
CA GLN A 209 -5.34 -0.60 -9.47
C GLN A 209 -3.94 -1.16 -9.27
N ARG A 210 -3.41 -1.07 -8.03
CA ARG A 210 -2.06 -1.52 -7.74
C ARG A 210 -1.85 -3.01 -8.07
N VAL A 211 -2.79 -3.88 -7.72
CA VAL A 211 -2.68 -5.30 -8.06
C VAL A 211 -2.76 -5.51 -9.58
N CYS A 212 -3.61 -4.77 -10.29
CA CYS A 212 -3.71 -4.87 -11.75
C CYS A 212 -2.43 -4.41 -12.45
N ASP A 213 -1.81 -3.31 -12.01
CA ASP A 213 -0.61 -2.75 -12.61
C ASP A 213 0.60 -3.71 -12.54
N PHE A 214 0.70 -4.47 -11.45
CA PHE A 214 1.83 -5.36 -11.19
C PHE A 214 1.62 -6.81 -11.67
N LEU A 215 0.42 -7.18 -12.08
CA LEU A 215 0.19 -8.48 -12.67
C LEU A 215 0.55 -8.50 -14.17
N PRO A 216 1.03 -9.64 -14.71
CA PRO A 216 1.15 -9.83 -16.15
C PRO A 216 -0.18 -9.52 -16.85
N GLU A 217 -0.13 -8.90 -18.02
CA GLU A 217 -1.29 -8.45 -18.80
C GLU A 217 -2.39 -9.52 -18.90
N ALA A 218 -2.01 -10.77 -19.17
CA ALA A 218 -2.93 -11.89 -19.26
C ALA A 218 -3.77 -12.16 -17.98
N LYS A 219 -3.32 -11.70 -16.81
CA LYS A 219 -3.98 -11.88 -15.51
C LYS A 219 -4.77 -10.66 -15.05
N ARG A 220 -4.51 -9.46 -15.60
CA ARG A 220 -5.10 -8.19 -15.13
C ARG A 220 -6.62 -8.18 -15.16
N ALA A 221 -7.21 -8.56 -16.30
CA ALA A 221 -8.67 -8.58 -16.46
C ALA A 221 -9.37 -9.55 -15.49
N ALA A 222 -8.73 -10.67 -15.15
CA ALA A 222 -9.26 -11.61 -14.16
C ALA A 222 -9.18 -11.01 -12.74
N ALA A 223 -8.05 -10.42 -12.36
CA ALA A 223 -7.88 -9.78 -11.07
C ALA A 223 -8.85 -8.60 -10.88
N ALA A 224 -9.04 -7.78 -11.92
CA ALA A 224 -10.02 -6.69 -11.91
C ALA A 224 -11.45 -7.18 -11.66
N ARG A 225 -11.85 -8.27 -12.31
CA ARG A 225 -13.16 -8.89 -12.05
C ARG A 225 -13.29 -9.41 -10.64
N VAL A 226 -12.27 -10.13 -10.14
CA VAL A 226 -12.26 -10.64 -8.76
C VAL A 226 -12.44 -9.51 -7.75
N TRP A 227 -11.70 -8.41 -7.93
CA TRP A 227 -11.79 -7.25 -7.06
C TRP A 227 -13.19 -6.60 -7.11
N ALA A 228 -13.72 -6.38 -8.32
CA ALA A 228 -15.04 -5.79 -8.51
C ALA A 228 -16.17 -6.67 -7.93
N ASP A 229 -16.11 -7.98 -8.16
CA ASP A 229 -17.08 -8.94 -7.62
C ASP A 229 -17.02 -9.00 -6.09
N ALA A 230 -15.82 -8.97 -5.51
CA ALA A 230 -15.63 -8.95 -4.07
C ALA A 230 -16.27 -7.70 -3.44
N TRP A 231 -15.98 -6.50 -3.97
CA TRP A 231 -16.58 -5.26 -3.47
C TRP A 231 -18.10 -5.22 -3.68
N SER A 232 -18.60 -5.67 -4.83
CA SER A 232 -20.05 -5.73 -5.08
C SER A 232 -20.77 -6.67 -4.11
N SER A 233 -20.09 -7.71 -3.63
CA SER A 233 -20.61 -8.62 -2.62
C SER A 233 -20.64 -7.98 -1.22
N GLU A 234 -19.59 -7.23 -0.86
CA GLU A 234 -19.45 -6.60 0.46
C GLU A 234 -20.29 -5.32 0.59
N VAL A 235 -20.46 -4.57 -0.50
CA VAL A 235 -21.19 -3.29 -0.56
C VAL A 235 -22.21 -3.35 -1.70
N PRO A 236 -23.40 -3.91 -1.47
CA PRO A 236 -24.44 -3.99 -2.48
C PRO A 236 -24.84 -2.62 -3.03
N GLY A 237 -24.82 -2.49 -4.35
CA GLY A 237 -25.16 -1.25 -5.05
C GLY A 237 -23.96 -0.35 -5.38
N CYS A 238 -22.73 -0.68 -4.94
CA CYS A 238 -21.56 0.01 -5.44
C CYS A 238 -21.27 -0.38 -6.89
N GLU A 239 -20.66 0.53 -7.64
CA GLU A 239 -20.24 0.34 -9.03
C GLU A 239 -18.73 0.02 -9.11
N ALA A 240 -18.28 -1.07 -8.44
CA ALA A 240 -16.87 -1.39 -8.28
C ALA A 240 -16.11 -1.53 -9.60
N ALA A 241 -16.72 -2.11 -10.64
CA ALA A 241 -16.11 -2.20 -11.97
C ALA A 241 -15.94 -0.82 -12.64
N ARG A 242 -16.92 0.09 -12.46
CA ARG A 242 -16.81 1.48 -12.91
C ARG A 242 -15.74 2.22 -12.14
N ALA A 243 -15.64 1.97 -10.82
CA ALA A 243 -14.61 2.57 -9.98
C ALA A 243 -13.19 2.23 -10.46
N LEU A 244 -12.92 0.97 -10.87
CA LEU A 244 -11.63 0.62 -11.49
C LEU A 244 -11.39 1.41 -12.77
N SER A 245 -12.38 1.52 -13.66
CA SER A 245 -12.21 2.26 -14.91
C SER A 245 -11.98 3.76 -14.71
N VAL A 246 -12.71 4.38 -13.77
CA VAL A 246 -12.52 5.79 -13.41
C VAL A 246 -11.20 5.99 -12.67
N GLY A 247 -10.86 5.04 -11.81
CA GLY A 247 -9.71 5.09 -10.90
C GLY A 247 -8.35 4.88 -11.57
N GLU A 248 -8.28 4.28 -12.78
CA GLU A 248 -7.02 3.98 -13.46
C GLU A 248 -6.11 5.23 -13.58
N PRO A 249 -6.51 6.33 -14.22
CA PRO A 249 -5.66 7.51 -14.28
C PRO A 249 -5.51 8.20 -12.92
N LEU A 250 -6.50 8.10 -12.03
CA LEU A 250 -6.48 8.73 -10.72
C LEU A 250 -5.46 8.07 -9.78
N ALA A 251 -5.25 6.75 -9.89
CA ALA A 251 -4.23 6.05 -9.12
C ALA A 251 -2.82 6.58 -9.44
N HIS A 252 -2.53 6.86 -10.70
CA HIS A 252 -1.25 7.46 -11.08
C HIS A 252 -1.10 8.91 -10.60
N LEU A 253 -2.18 9.68 -10.52
CA LEU A 253 -2.15 11.00 -9.87
C LEU A 253 -1.91 10.88 -8.36
N ALA A 254 -2.52 9.89 -7.70
CA ALA A 254 -2.25 9.59 -6.29
C ALA A 254 -0.78 9.18 -6.06
N TYR A 255 -0.20 8.39 -6.96
CA TYR A 255 1.22 8.06 -6.92
C TYR A 255 2.11 9.28 -7.13
N ALA A 256 1.73 10.24 -7.97
CA ALA A 256 2.47 11.50 -8.10
C ALA A 256 2.53 12.27 -6.78
N VAL A 257 1.43 12.33 -6.03
CA VAL A 257 1.39 12.91 -4.67
C VAL A 257 2.33 12.12 -3.74
N ARG A 258 2.25 10.80 -3.76
CA ARG A 258 3.09 9.93 -2.93
C ARG A 258 4.58 10.08 -3.24
N TYR A 259 4.96 10.19 -4.51
CA TYR A 259 6.35 10.42 -4.90
C TYR A 259 6.85 11.80 -4.47
N GLN A 260 5.99 12.82 -4.47
CA GLN A 260 6.37 14.13 -3.93
C GLN A 260 6.57 14.07 -2.41
N GLU A 261 5.68 13.45 -1.67
CA GLU A 261 5.82 13.23 -0.22
C GLU A 261 7.12 12.46 0.10
N PHE A 262 7.44 11.46 -0.71
CA PHE A 262 8.70 10.74 -0.62
C PHE A 262 9.91 11.66 -0.83
N LEU A 263 9.90 12.45 -1.90
CA LEU A 263 10.97 13.42 -2.19
C LEU A 263 11.15 14.46 -1.06
N ASP A 264 10.05 14.89 -0.46
CA ASP A 264 10.09 15.84 0.64
C ASP A 264 10.68 15.21 1.92
N GLY A 265 10.43 13.92 2.12
CA GLY A 265 10.82 13.17 3.32
C GLY A 265 12.21 12.53 3.28
N ILE A 266 12.77 12.22 2.09
CA ILE A 266 14.07 11.56 1.98
C ILE A 266 15.25 12.53 2.16
N GLU A 267 16.43 11.97 2.38
CA GLU A 267 17.66 12.74 2.49
C GLU A 267 17.96 13.54 1.20
N PRO A 268 18.46 14.78 1.30
CA PRO A 268 18.71 15.63 0.12
C PRO A 268 19.64 14.99 -0.92
N SER A 269 20.61 14.16 -0.48
CA SER A 269 21.53 13.44 -1.37
C SER A 269 20.85 12.42 -2.27
N GLU A 270 19.70 11.89 -1.86
CA GLU A 270 18.96 10.88 -2.59
C GLU A 270 17.93 11.47 -3.58
N ARG A 271 17.52 12.73 -3.37
CA ARG A 271 16.49 13.39 -4.19
C ARG A 271 16.82 13.42 -5.66
N VAL A 272 18.09 13.53 -6.03
CA VAL A 272 18.55 13.58 -7.44
C VAL A 272 18.12 12.37 -8.25
N TYR A 273 17.90 11.23 -7.61
CA TYR A 273 17.49 9.99 -8.29
C TYR A 273 15.96 9.91 -8.51
N HIS A 274 15.17 10.78 -7.86
CA HIS A 274 13.72 10.68 -7.81
C HIS A 274 12.99 11.96 -8.26
N VAL A 275 13.71 13.03 -8.53
CA VAL A 275 13.12 14.36 -8.80
C VAL A 275 12.10 14.36 -9.93
N GLY A 276 12.23 13.49 -10.92
CA GLY A 276 11.30 13.40 -12.05
C GLY A 276 10.10 12.44 -11.85
N ASP A 277 10.08 11.68 -10.75
CA ASP A 277 9.08 10.62 -10.53
C ASP A 277 7.63 11.16 -10.45
N PRO A 278 7.33 12.29 -9.78
CA PRO A 278 5.98 12.85 -9.76
C PRO A 278 5.46 13.22 -11.16
N ALA A 279 6.28 13.92 -11.97
CA ALA A 279 5.89 14.29 -13.32
C ALA A 279 5.74 13.06 -14.24
N ALA A 280 6.59 12.04 -14.06
CA ALA A 280 6.48 10.77 -14.80
C ALA A 280 5.17 10.03 -14.46
N ALA A 281 4.74 10.01 -13.20
CA ALA A 281 3.47 9.44 -12.78
C ALA A 281 2.29 10.17 -13.42
N ILE A 282 2.29 11.51 -13.44
CA ILE A 282 1.25 12.31 -14.12
C ILE A 282 1.20 11.96 -15.61
N ARG A 283 2.35 11.86 -16.30
CA ARG A 283 2.39 11.46 -17.71
C ARG A 283 1.83 10.05 -17.93
N THR A 284 1.99 9.15 -16.95
CA THR A 284 1.39 7.81 -17.02
C THR A 284 -0.13 7.90 -16.92
N ALA A 285 -0.68 8.70 -16.00
CA ALA A 285 -2.11 8.97 -15.92
C ALA A 285 -2.70 9.44 -17.27
N LEU A 286 -1.97 10.32 -17.97
CA LEU A 286 -2.41 10.88 -19.24
C LEU A 286 -2.33 9.90 -20.42
N ARG A 287 -1.47 8.88 -20.37
CA ARG A 287 -1.39 7.83 -21.41
C ARG A 287 -2.63 6.93 -21.42
N GLY A 288 -3.21 6.63 -20.27
CA GLY A 288 -4.43 5.84 -20.15
C GLY A 288 -5.69 6.50 -20.74
N LEU A 289 -5.60 7.77 -21.12
CA LEU A 289 -6.72 8.50 -21.73
C LEU A 289 -6.73 8.47 -23.27
N ARG A 290 -5.69 7.95 -23.91
CA ARG A 290 -5.55 7.84 -25.36
C ARG A 290 -5.97 6.47 -25.84
#